data_7bcf107bdbef7c23cf0adebc8bb36b97
#
_entry.id   7bcf107bdbef7c23cf0adebc8bb36b97
#
_cell.length_a   1.000
_cell.length_b   1.000
_cell.length_c   1.000
_cell.angle_alpha   90.00
_cell.angle_beta   90.00
_cell.angle_gamma   90.00
#
_symmetry.space_group_name_H-M   'P 1'
#
loop_
_entity.id
_entity.type
_entity.pdbx_description
1 polymer ?
#
loop_
_entity_poly.entity_id
_entity_poly.type
_entity_poly.pdbx_seq_one_letter_code
_entity_poly.pdbx_strand_id
1 'polypeptide(L)'
;MNIRVARASDLLNTQHCNLLCLPENYQMKYYFYHALSWPQLSYVAEDDKGNIVGYVLAKMEEEADDEPHGHITSLAVKRSYRRLGLAQKLMDQTARAMIETFNAKYVSLHVRVSNRAALNLYQVLFFSLFLFFFIAVVHLRLN
;
A
#
# COMPACT_ATOMS: atom_id res chain seq x y z
N MET A 1 6.50 -2.70 -17.31
CA MET A 1 5.94 -2.25 -16.02
C MET A 1 7.03 -1.74 -15.12
N ASN A 2 6.84 -0.59 -14.54
CA ASN A 2 7.81 0.03 -13.66
C ASN A 2 7.18 0.33 -12.30
N ILE A 3 7.88 -0.06 -11.23
CA ILE A 3 7.49 0.27 -9.85
C ILE A 3 8.47 1.34 -9.36
N ARG A 4 7.95 2.47 -8.96
CA ARG A 4 8.77 3.58 -8.47
C ARG A 4 8.09 4.30 -7.31
N VAL A 5 8.86 5.09 -6.57
CA VAL A 5 8.32 5.92 -5.50
C VAL A 5 7.34 6.95 -6.09
N ALA A 6 6.23 7.19 -5.40
CA ALA A 6 5.24 8.16 -5.83
C ALA A 6 5.78 9.59 -5.70
N ARG A 7 5.45 10.43 -6.66
CA ARG A 7 5.73 11.87 -6.66
C ARG A 7 4.45 12.65 -6.43
N ALA A 8 4.57 13.90 -6.02
CA ALA A 8 3.40 14.76 -5.84
C ALA A 8 2.55 14.85 -7.12
N SER A 9 3.18 14.84 -8.30
CA SER A 9 2.49 14.88 -9.58
C SER A 9 1.65 13.61 -9.87
N ASP A 10 1.91 12.50 -9.19
CA ASP A 10 1.17 11.25 -9.38
C ASP A 10 -0.15 11.19 -8.61
N LEU A 11 -0.36 12.07 -7.63
CA LEU A 11 -1.43 11.93 -6.65
C LEU A 11 -2.83 11.99 -7.27
N LEU A 12 -3.03 12.82 -8.28
CA LEU A 12 -4.31 12.90 -8.97
C LEU A 12 -4.63 11.59 -9.70
N ASN A 13 -3.66 11.02 -10.39
CA ASN A 13 -3.83 9.74 -11.09
C ASN A 13 -3.95 8.57 -10.11
N THR A 14 -3.30 8.66 -8.95
CA THR A 14 -3.46 7.70 -7.86
C THR A 14 -4.89 7.73 -7.31
N GLN A 15 -5.45 8.91 -7.09
CA GLN A 15 -6.84 9.08 -6.70
C GLN A 15 -7.78 8.50 -7.76
N HIS A 16 -7.52 8.75 -9.02
CA HIS A 16 -8.31 8.20 -10.12
C HIS A 16 -8.28 6.66 -10.11
N CYS A 17 -7.12 6.06 -9.90
CA CYS A 17 -7.00 4.61 -9.76
C CYS A 17 -7.82 4.10 -8.57
N ASN A 18 -7.81 4.79 -7.44
CA ASN A 18 -8.62 4.44 -6.27
C ASN A 18 -10.11 4.46 -6.60
N LEU A 19 -10.58 5.51 -7.28
CA LEU A 19 -12.00 5.64 -7.65
C LEU A 19 -12.46 4.51 -8.56
N LEU A 20 -11.57 3.98 -9.41
CA LEU A 20 -11.89 2.88 -10.30
C LEU A 20 -11.86 1.51 -9.62
N CYS A 21 -11.15 1.38 -8.49
CA CYS A 21 -10.81 0.08 -7.93
C CYS A 21 -11.47 -0.21 -6.58
N LEU A 22 -11.71 0.79 -5.76
CA LEU A 22 -12.13 0.62 -4.37
C LEU A 22 -13.37 1.42 -4.03
N PRO A 23 -14.26 0.87 -3.17
CA PRO A 23 -15.40 1.62 -2.66
C PRO A 23 -15.00 2.71 -1.65
N GLU A 24 -13.89 2.52 -0.93
CA GLU A 24 -13.37 3.53 -0.01
C GLU A 24 -12.59 4.58 -0.78
N ASN A 25 -13.11 5.82 -0.79
CA ASN A 25 -12.47 6.93 -1.47
C ASN A 25 -11.94 7.93 -0.45
N TYR A 26 -10.75 8.45 -0.72
CA TYR A 26 -10.09 9.42 0.13
C TYR A 26 -10.07 10.79 -0.55
N GLN A 27 -10.17 11.85 0.26
CA GLN A 27 -9.97 13.22 -0.23
C GLN A 27 -8.50 13.43 -0.61
N MET A 28 -8.25 14.32 -1.56
CA MET A 28 -6.90 14.60 -2.07
C MET A 28 -5.93 14.98 -0.94
N LYS A 29 -6.40 15.67 0.10
CA LYS A 29 -5.57 16.01 1.27
C LYS A 29 -4.93 14.81 1.94
N TYR A 30 -5.58 13.65 1.90
CA TYR A 30 -5.04 12.41 2.46
C TYR A 30 -3.83 11.93 1.67
N TYR A 31 -3.90 12.00 0.35
CA TYR A 31 -2.77 11.62 -0.52
C TYR A 31 -1.58 12.54 -0.27
N PHE A 32 -1.82 13.86 -0.19
CA PHE A 32 -0.77 14.83 0.12
C PHE A 32 -0.17 14.60 1.51
N TYR A 33 -1.00 14.30 2.49
CA TYR A 33 -0.53 14.02 3.85
C TYR A 33 0.51 12.88 3.85
N HIS A 34 0.20 11.79 3.16
CA HIS A 34 1.13 10.66 3.06
C HIS A 34 2.39 11.03 2.28
N ALA A 35 2.24 11.69 1.16
CA ALA A 35 3.36 12.03 0.28
C ALA A 35 4.33 13.02 0.92
N LEU A 36 3.83 13.97 1.72
CA LEU A 36 4.65 14.98 2.38
C LEU A 36 5.28 14.46 3.66
N SER A 37 4.55 13.65 4.44
CA SER A 37 5.03 13.14 5.72
C SER A 37 5.96 11.93 5.57
N TRP A 38 5.67 11.04 4.61
CA TRP A 38 6.46 9.83 4.36
C TRP A 38 6.70 9.64 2.87
N PRO A 39 7.51 10.49 2.23
CA PRO A 39 7.71 10.43 0.78
C PRO A 39 8.35 9.12 0.30
N GLN A 40 8.99 8.37 1.19
CA GLN A 40 9.66 7.11 0.84
C GLN A 40 8.72 5.91 0.82
N LEU A 41 7.48 6.02 1.33
CA LEU A 41 6.65 4.85 1.61
C LEU A 41 5.56 4.59 0.58
N SER A 42 5.19 5.56 -0.22
CA SER A 42 4.15 5.37 -1.22
C SER A 42 4.78 5.10 -2.59
N TYR A 43 4.28 4.09 -3.27
CA TYR A 43 4.80 3.64 -4.56
C TYR A 43 3.68 3.56 -5.59
N VAL A 44 4.05 3.69 -6.84
CA VAL A 44 3.14 3.55 -7.97
C VAL A 44 3.68 2.53 -8.95
N ALA A 45 2.78 1.86 -9.64
CA ALA A 45 3.08 1.04 -10.80
C ALA A 45 2.63 1.79 -12.04
N GLU A 46 3.51 1.92 -13.01
CA GLU A 46 3.20 2.58 -14.27
C GLU A 46 3.41 1.64 -15.45
N ASP A 47 2.61 1.81 -16.48
CA ASP A 47 2.77 1.08 -17.73
C ASP A 47 3.88 1.70 -18.60
N ASP A 48 4.10 1.14 -19.80
CA ASP A 48 5.15 1.62 -20.69
C ASP A 48 4.91 3.05 -21.19
N LYS A 49 3.69 3.55 -21.09
CA LYS A 49 3.32 4.92 -21.48
C LYS A 49 3.32 5.90 -20.29
N GLY A 50 3.69 5.44 -19.10
CA GLY A 50 3.70 6.27 -17.90
C GLY A 50 2.34 6.42 -17.20
N ASN A 51 1.33 5.64 -17.59
CA ASN A 51 0.03 5.66 -16.91
C ASN A 51 0.11 4.92 -15.59
N ILE A 52 -0.49 5.48 -14.53
CA ILE A 52 -0.56 4.83 -13.23
C ILE A 52 -1.62 3.74 -13.28
N VAL A 53 -1.20 2.49 -13.06
CA VAL A 53 -2.07 1.32 -13.13
C VAL A 53 -2.22 0.62 -11.77
N GLY A 54 -1.45 1.04 -10.79
CA GLY A 54 -1.55 0.55 -9.42
C GLY A 54 -0.81 1.46 -8.47
N TYR A 55 -1.08 1.33 -7.18
CA TYR A 55 -0.41 2.13 -6.17
C TYR A 55 -0.49 1.46 -4.79
N VAL A 56 0.40 1.86 -3.91
CA VAL A 56 0.30 1.63 -2.48
C VAL A 56 0.49 2.97 -1.77
N LEU A 57 -0.42 3.29 -0.86
CA LEU A 57 -0.37 4.48 -0.02
C LEU A 57 -0.13 4.03 1.41
N ALA A 58 0.99 4.47 1.99
CA ALA A 58 1.45 3.95 3.27
C ALA A 58 2.00 5.06 4.16
N LYS A 59 1.99 4.80 5.44
CA LYS A 59 2.50 5.72 6.47
C LYS A 59 3.17 4.93 7.60
N MET A 60 3.89 5.64 8.48
CA MET A 60 4.34 5.08 9.74
C MET A 60 3.38 5.47 10.85
N GLU A 61 3.26 4.58 11.83
CA GLU A 61 2.59 4.85 13.08
C GLU A 61 3.57 4.67 14.23
N GLU A 62 3.81 5.74 14.98
CA GLU A 62 4.76 5.79 16.08
C GLU A 62 4.05 6.31 17.31
N GLU A 63 3.38 5.41 18.03
CA GLU A 63 2.74 5.73 19.29
C GLU A 63 3.68 5.40 20.45
N ALA A 64 3.60 6.21 21.54
CA ALA A 64 4.53 6.12 22.66
C ALA A 64 4.56 4.74 23.33
N ASP A 65 3.44 4.02 23.30
CA ASP A 65 3.27 2.74 23.98
C ASP A 65 3.35 1.53 23.05
N ASP A 66 3.69 1.74 21.78
CA ASP A 66 3.74 0.67 20.79
C ASP A 66 5.07 0.72 20.01
N GLU A 67 5.44 -0.41 19.44
CA GLU A 67 6.60 -0.46 18.55
C GLU A 67 6.31 0.28 17.25
N PRO A 68 7.31 0.97 16.66
CA PRO A 68 7.10 1.62 15.37
C PRO A 68 6.69 0.61 14.32
N HIS A 69 5.61 0.92 13.61
CA HIS A 69 5.10 0.03 12.57
C HIS A 69 4.58 0.83 11.38
N GLY A 70 4.64 0.18 10.22
CA GLY A 70 4.04 0.72 9.01
C GLY A 70 2.56 0.41 8.95
N HIS A 71 1.82 1.26 8.26
CA HIS A 71 0.41 1.05 8.00
C HIS A 71 0.12 1.25 6.53
N ILE A 72 -0.53 0.26 5.92
CA ILE A 72 -0.99 0.35 4.54
C ILE A 72 -2.38 0.97 4.54
N THR A 73 -2.46 2.21 4.09
CA THR A 73 -3.71 2.94 4.02
C THR A 73 -4.57 2.48 2.85
N SER A 74 -3.94 2.25 1.69
CA SER A 74 -4.65 1.83 0.49
C SER A 74 -3.70 1.12 -0.46
N LEU A 75 -4.18 0.06 -1.10
CA LEU A 75 -3.46 -0.68 -2.13
C LEU A 75 -4.46 -1.06 -3.21
N ALA A 76 -4.18 -0.71 -4.45
CA ALA A 76 -5.06 -1.05 -5.57
C ALA A 76 -4.27 -1.24 -6.86
N VAL A 77 -4.78 -2.12 -7.70
CA VAL A 77 -4.28 -2.36 -9.06
C VAL A 77 -5.49 -2.37 -10.01
N LYS A 78 -5.40 -1.63 -11.10
CA LYS A 78 -6.47 -1.60 -12.10
C LYS A 78 -6.78 -3.02 -12.61
N ARG A 79 -8.04 -3.30 -12.84
CA ARG A 79 -8.54 -4.64 -13.14
C ARG A 79 -7.79 -5.33 -14.28
N SER A 80 -7.50 -4.59 -15.36
CA SER A 80 -6.81 -5.13 -16.53
C SER A 80 -5.33 -5.47 -16.28
N TYR A 81 -4.78 -5.01 -15.16
CA TYR A 81 -3.37 -5.23 -14.79
C TYR A 81 -3.20 -6.16 -13.59
N ARG A 82 -4.29 -6.77 -13.13
CA ARG A 82 -4.26 -7.72 -12.01
C ARG A 82 -3.65 -9.05 -12.43
N ARG A 83 -3.24 -9.86 -11.47
CA ARG A 83 -2.62 -11.19 -11.66
C ARG A 83 -1.25 -11.15 -12.35
N LEU A 84 -0.59 -9.98 -12.34
CA LEU A 84 0.76 -9.79 -12.86
C LEU A 84 1.80 -9.66 -11.75
N GLY A 85 1.39 -9.85 -10.50
CA GLY A 85 2.29 -9.70 -9.35
C GLY A 85 2.57 -8.26 -8.94
N LEU A 86 1.82 -7.27 -9.46
CA LEU A 86 2.05 -5.86 -9.16
C LEU A 86 1.77 -5.52 -7.69
N ALA A 87 0.70 -6.05 -7.12
CA ALA A 87 0.38 -5.84 -5.71
C ALA A 87 1.50 -6.35 -4.80
N GLN A 88 2.06 -7.51 -5.12
CA GLN A 88 3.19 -8.09 -4.39
C GLN A 88 4.41 -7.17 -4.48
N LYS A 89 4.74 -6.69 -5.66
CA LYS A 89 5.89 -5.82 -5.87
C LYS A 89 5.72 -4.48 -5.15
N LEU A 90 4.53 -3.90 -5.20
CA LEU A 90 4.22 -2.66 -4.48
C LEU A 90 4.37 -2.86 -2.96
N MET A 91 3.82 -3.94 -2.43
CA MET A 91 3.90 -4.26 -1.01
C MET A 91 5.35 -4.52 -0.58
N ASP A 92 6.11 -5.27 -1.36
CA ASP A 92 7.51 -5.57 -1.06
C ASP A 92 8.36 -4.29 -1.00
N GLN A 93 8.17 -3.37 -1.94
CA GLN A 93 8.89 -2.10 -1.96
C GLN A 93 8.56 -1.24 -0.75
N THR A 94 7.27 -1.12 -0.43
CA THR A 94 6.82 -0.36 0.74
C THR A 94 7.33 -0.97 2.05
N ALA A 95 7.21 -2.27 2.23
CA ALA A 95 7.67 -2.95 3.44
C ALA A 95 9.19 -2.79 3.62
N ARG A 96 9.94 -2.91 2.54
CA ARG A 96 11.39 -2.73 2.56
C ARG A 96 11.77 -1.31 2.97
N ALA A 97 11.08 -0.30 2.43
CA ALA A 97 11.30 1.09 2.79
C ALA A 97 10.94 1.38 4.27
N MET A 98 9.88 0.77 4.78
CA MET A 98 9.50 0.88 6.19
C MET A 98 10.61 0.36 7.12
N ILE A 99 11.20 -0.77 6.78
CA ILE A 99 12.28 -1.37 7.57
C ILE A 99 13.55 -0.53 7.47
N GLU A 100 13.98 -0.22 6.27
CA GLU A 100 15.27 0.41 6.01
C GLU A 100 15.32 1.88 6.47
N THR A 101 14.21 2.61 6.31
CA THR A 101 14.17 4.04 6.62
C THR A 101 13.68 4.31 8.04
N PHE A 102 12.72 3.55 8.54
CA PHE A 102 12.03 3.85 9.79
C PHE A 102 12.17 2.75 10.84
N ASN A 103 12.90 1.67 10.55
CA ASN A 103 13.09 0.55 11.47
C ASN A 103 11.75 -0.04 11.95
N ALA A 104 10.78 -0.14 11.07
CA ALA A 104 9.47 -0.69 11.39
C ALA A 104 9.58 -2.16 11.83
N LYS A 105 8.81 -2.53 12.84
CA LYS A 105 8.82 -3.89 13.40
C LYS A 105 7.77 -4.79 12.78
N TYR A 106 6.69 -4.19 12.29
CA TYR A 106 5.62 -4.91 11.59
C TYR A 106 4.85 -3.94 10.68
N VAL A 107 3.96 -4.50 9.87
CA VAL A 107 3.04 -3.72 9.04
C VAL A 107 1.60 -4.05 9.43
N SER A 108 0.74 -3.06 9.44
CA SER A 108 -0.68 -3.25 9.70
C SER A 108 -1.51 -2.77 8.51
N LEU A 109 -2.70 -3.33 8.37
CA LEU A 109 -3.70 -2.85 7.42
C LEU A 109 -5.10 -3.20 7.90
N HIS A 110 -6.09 -2.49 7.35
CA HIS A 110 -7.49 -2.78 7.59
C HIS A 110 -8.14 -3.34 6.32
N VAL A 111 -8.93 -4.39 6.48
CA VAL A 111 -9.68 -4.99 5.38
C VAL A 111 -11.08 -5.36 5.88
N ARG A 112 -12.08 -5.19 5.03
CA ARG A 112 -13.45 -5.61 5.34
C ARG A 112 -13.54 -7.13 5.33
N VAL A 113 -14.22 -7.69 6.33
CA VAL A 113 -14.43 -9.15 6.43
C VAL A 113 -15.13 -9.70 5.17
N SER A 114 -16.06 -8.94 4.62
CA SER A 114 -16.77 -9.32 3.40
C SER A 114 -15.92 -9.33 2.14
N ASN A 115 -14.77 -8.65 2.16
CA ASN A 115 -13.89 -8.58 1.00
C ASN A 115 -12.94 -9.78 0.98
N ARG A 116 -13.47 -10.95 0.60
CA ARG A 116 -12.71 -12.21 0.60
C ARG A 116 -11.55 -12.21 -0.40
N ALA A 117 -11.72 -11.55 -1.53
CA ALA A 117 -10.65 -11.44 -2.52
C ALA A 117 -9.45 -10.72 -1.96
N ALA A 118 -9.68 -9.60 -1.25
CA ALA A 118 -8.61 -8.86 -0.60
C ALA A 118 -7.97 -9.67 0.54
N LEU A 119 -8.78 -10.36 1.35
CA LEU A 119 -8.27 -11.23 2.42
C LEU A 119 -7.33 -12.29 1.86
N ASN A 120 -7.73 -12.98 0.79
CA ASN A 120 -6.90 -13.99 0.16
C ASN A 120 -5.61 -13.41 -0.41
N LEU A 121 -5.69 -12.25 -1.05
CA LEU A 121 -4.53 -11.54 -1.56
C LEU A 121 -3.54 -11.21 -0.42
N TYR A 122 -4.03 -10.65 0.67
CA TYR A 122 -3.15 -10.26 1.79
C TYR A 122 -2.55 -11.47 2.50
N GLN A 123 -3.25 -12.59 2.60
CA GLN A 123 -2.68 -13.82 3.15
C GLN A 123 -1.46 -14.27 2.33
N VAL A 124 -1.56 -14.26 1.02
CA VAL A 124 -0.44 -14.61 0.13
C VAL A 124 0.70 -13.60 0.26
N LEU A 125 0.39 -12.31 0.28
CA LEU A 125 1.39 -11.24 0.41
C LEU A 125 2.14 -11.35 1.75
N PHE A 126 1.44 -11.61 2.84
CA PHE A 126 2.05 -11.70 4.17
C PHE A 126 2.90 -12.96 4.33
N PHE A 127 2.51 -14.05 3.71
CA PHE A 127 3.35 -15.24 3.70
C PHE A 127 4.71 -14.94 3.06
N SER A 128 4.72 -14.20 1.97
CA SER A 128 5.96 -13.75 1.32
C SER A 128 6.76 -12.82 2.23
N LEU A 129 6.11 -11.86 2.90
CA LEU A 129 6.78 -10.94 3.83
C LEU A 129 7.36 -11.66 5.06
N PHE A 130 6.68 -12.69 5.54
CA PHE A 130 7.15 -13.48 6.67
C PHE A 130 8.53 -14.12 6.39
N LEU A 131 8.79 -14.48 5.14
CA LEU A 131 10.10 -15.01 4.75
C LEU A 131 11.23 -13.99 4.90
N PHE A 132 10.91 -12.71 5.03
CA PHE A 132 11.88 -11.64 5.27
C PHE A 132 11.93 -11.21 6.74
N PHE A 133 11.42 -12.03 7.66
CA PHE A 133 11.38 -11.76 9.11
C PHE A 133 10.57 -10.50 9.47
N PHE A 134 9.50 -10.23 8.72
CA PHE A 134 8.64 -9.08 8.96
C PHE A 134 7.24 -9.56 9.33
N ILE A 135 6.76 -9.17 10.50
CA ILE A 135 5.45 -9.57 11.00
C ILE A 135 4.38 -8.64 10.40
N ALA A 136 3.27 -9.23 9.98
CA ALA A 136 2.14 -8.47 9.46
C ALA A 136 0.92 -8.68 10.35
N VAL A 137 0.19 -7.60 10.61
CA VAL A 137 -1.04 -7.61 11.40
C VAL A 137 -2.20 -7.10 10.53
N VAL A 138 -3.22 -7.92 10.39
CA VAL A 138 -4.43 -7.56 9.64
C VAL A 138 -5.54 -7.23 10.61
N HIS A 139 -6.06 -6.01 10.54
CA HIS A 139 -7.23 -5.61 11.31
C HIS A 139 -8.48 -5.79 10.47
N LEU A 140 -9.35 -6.68 10.90
CA LEU A 140 -10.61 -6.94 10.21
C LEU A 140 -11.64 -5.88 10.60
N ARG A 141 -12.26 -5.26 9.60
CA ARG A 141 -13.37 -4.34 9.80
C ARG A 141 -14.68 -5.09 9.58
N LEU A 142 -15.57 -4.99 10.55
CA LEU A 142 -16.95 -5.40 10.36
C LEU A 142 -17.64 -4.39 9.44
N ASN A 143 -18.54 -4.88 8.62
CA ASN A 143 -19.25 -4.04 7.65
C ASN A 143 -20.21 -3.06 8.31
#